data_4a00436649a2a7b4dbb1758a59b9f60c
#
_entry.id   4a00436649a2a7b4dbb1758a59b9f60c
#
_cell.length_a   1.000
_cell.length_b   1.000
_cell.length_c   1.000
_cell.angle_alpha   90.00
_cell.angle_beta   90.00
_cell.angle_gamma   90.00
#
_symmetry.space_group_name_H-M   'P 1'
#
loop_
_entity.id
_entity.type
_entity.pdbx_description
1 polymer ?
#
loop_
_entity_poly.entity_id
_entity_poly.type
_entity_poly.pdbx_seq_one_letter_code
_entity_poly.pdbx_strand_id
1 'polypeptide(L)'
;MWNILSEKFKLDEEIPKVINNIYKFETITKVQYIVINEFLKNEDVIVKSVTGSGKTLSYIIPLFQRLINYSKENPEYKNQTLALILLPARELSEQILKDILNFVNNIKYKFTYQLLIGGKKVENDIEKFNNEIPNIIIATPGRLIDIDKKININFHDLQIFILDEADKMLDMGFEVEISYILSKIPKQRRNGLFSATVTSNVENIIKAGMRNPIFIDIIIQNNKTNDIFINENDLKKPINKEGSFYKIIPFNIENNKINNSIQELPQGLYQYYLTVKNIK
;
A
#
# COMPACT_ATOMS: atom_id res chain seq x y z
N MET A 1 7.21 -17.88 11.93
CA MET A 1 6.29 -16.76 12.23
C MET A 1 5.14 -16.61 11.22
N TRP A 2 5.37 -16.68 9.91
CA TRP A 2 4.34 -16.46 8.89
C TRP A 2 3.19 -17.46 8.94
N ASN A 3 3.41 -18.73 9.27
CA ASN A 3 2.33 -19.72 9.44
C ASN A 3 1.38 -19.32 10.59
N ILE A 4 1.93 -18.84 11.71
CA ILE A 4 1.13 -18.35 12.84
C ILE A 4 0.29 -17.14 12.44
N LEU A 5 0.88 -16.20 11.66
CA LEU A 5 0.15 -15.04 11.15
C LEU A 5 -0.97 -15.46 10.19
N SER A 6 -0.68 -16.42 9.32
CA SER A 6 -1.64 -16.92 8.33
C SER A 6 -2.86 -17.56 8.97
N GLU A 7 -2.65 -18.38 10.01
CA GLU A 7 -3.73 -18.96 10.82
C GLU A 7 -4.52 -17.88 11.55
N LYS A 8 -3.81 -16.95 12.22
CA LYS A 8 -4.43 -15.86 12.98
C LYS A 8 -5.32 -14.98 12.11
N PHE A 9 -4.88 -14.66 10.90
CA PHE A 9 -5.57 -13.77 9.97
C PHE A 9 -6.41 -14.51 8.92
N LYS A 10 -6.45 -15.84 8.98
CA LYS A 10 -7.20 -16.69 8.04
C LYS A 10 -6.86 -16.39 6.59
N LEU A 11 -5.56 -16.27 6.30
CA LEU A 11 -5.07 -16.03 4.94
C LEU A 11 -5.31 -17.27 4.06
N ASP A 12 -5.55 -17.03 2.77
CA ASP A 12 -5.58 -18.11 1.78
C ASP A 12 -4.23 -18.84 1.77
N GLU A 13 -4.26 -20.16 1.62
CA GLU A 13 -3.07 -21.04 1.68
C GLU A 13 -1.97 -20.67 0.67
N GLU A 14 -2.33 -20.00 -0.42
CA GLU A 14 -1.39 -19.59 -1.47
C GLU A 14 -0.48 -18.45 -0.99
N ILE A 15 -0.96 -17.57 -0.12
CA ILE A 15 -0.19 -16.42 0.37
C ILE A 15 1.04 -16.85 1.19
N PRO A 16 0.89 -17.66 2.27
CA PRO A 16 2.06 -18.11 3.02
C PRO A 16 3.02 -18.98 2.19
N LYS A 17 2.53 -19.71 1.16
CA LYS A 17 3.41 -20.44 0.23
C LYS A 17 4.38 -19.49 -0.49
N VAL A 18 3.90 -18.36 -1.00
CA VAL A 18 4.75 -17.34 -1.65
C VAL A 18 5.75 -16.76 -0.66
N ILE A 19 5.30 -16.37 0.53
CA ILE A 19 6.19 -15.79 1.54
C ILE A 19 7.31 -16.75 1.95
N ASN A 20 6.97 -18.00 2.22
CA ASN A 20 7.95 -19.00 2.68
C ASN A 20 8.89 -19.45 1.56
N ASN A 21 8.38 -19.67 0.35
CA ASN A 21 9.16 -20.30 -0.74
C ASN A 21 9.94 -19.26 -1.58
N ILE A 22 9.36 -18.09 -1.81
CA ILE A 22 9.95 -17.07 -2.68
C ILE A 22 10.73 -16.03 -1.88
N TYR A 23 10.09 -15.41 -0.86
CA TYR A 23 10.76 -14.40 -0.04
C TYR A 23 11.67 -15.01 1.01
N LYS A 24 11.38 -16.22 1.49
CA LYS A 24 12.12 -16.92 2.56
C LYS A 24 12.26 -16.09 3.84
N PHE A 25 11.25 -15.27 4.12
CA PHE A 25 11.23 -14.44 5.32
C PHE A 25 10.80 -15.26 6.54
N GLU A 26 11.68 -15.36 7.52
CA GLU A 26 11.42 -16.05 8.78
C GLU A 26 10.68 -15.16 9.78
N THR A 27 10.92 -13.85 9.70
CA THR A 27 10.40 -12.85 10.64
C THR A 27 9.36 -11.95 10.01
N ILE A 28 8.56 -11.29 10.83
CA ILE A 28 7.50 -10.36 10.44
C ILE A 28 7.84 -9.00 11.03
N THR A 29 7.68 -7.94 10.23
CA THR A 29 7.89 -6.59 10.76
C THR A 29 6.66 -6.09 11.53
N LYS A 30 6.89 -5.15 12.44
CA LYS A 30 5.82 -4.49 13.21
C LYS A 30 4.76 -3.87 12.30
N VAL A 31 5.20 -3.22 11.21
CA VAL A 31 4.31 -2.65 10.19
C VAL A 31 3.45 -3.72 9.56
N GLN A 32 4.04 -4.81 9.08
CA GLN A 32 3.30 -5.91 8.47
C GLN A 32 2.26 -6.48 9.41
N TYR A 33 2.62 -6.73 10.66
CA TYR A 33 1.71 -7.31 11.63
C TYR A 33 0.46 -6.47 11.86
N ILE A 34 0.62 -5.15 12.07
CA ILE A 34 -0.51 -4.26 12.37
C ILE A 34 -1.32 -3.96 11.11
N VAL A 35 -0.66 -3.59 10.02
CA VAL A 35 -1.35 -3.16 8.80
C VAL A 35 -2.12 -4.30 8.15
N ILE A 36 -1.54 -5.52 8.06
CA ILE A 36 -2.26 -6.69 7.52
C ILE A 36 -3.53 -6.94 8.32
N ASN A 37 -3.44 -6.93 9.65
CA ASN A 37 -4.61 -7.15 10.51
C ASN A 37 -5.74 -6.14 10.25
N GLU A 38 -5.40 -4.85 10.25
CA GLU A 38 -6.41 -3.80 10.11
C GLU A 38 -7.01 -3.76 8.70
N PHE A 39 -6.16 -3.93 7.68
CA PHE A 39 -6.63 -3.94 6.29
C PHE A 39 -7.54 -5.14 5.98
N LEU A 40 -7.30 -6.30 6.61
CA LEU A 40 -8.15 -7.48 6.47
C LEU A 40 -9.51 -7.34 7.17
N LYS A 41 -9.65 -6.42 8.12
CA LYS A 41 -10.94 -6.08 8.76
C LYS A 41 -11.85 -5.22 7.86
N ASN A 42 -11.46 -4.97 6.62
CA ASN A 42 -12.14 -4.09 5.70
C ASN A 42 -12.15 -2.61 6.12
N GLU A 43 -11.10 -2.15 6.80
CA GLU A 43 -10.90 -0.74 7.09
C GLU A 43 -10.09 -0.05 6.00
N ASP A 44 -10.32 1.24 5.79
CA ASP A 44 -9.39 2.09 5.06
C ASP A 44 -8.25 2.44 6.01
N VAL A 45 -6.99 2.34 5.56
CA VAL A 45 -5.83 2.51 6.43
C VAL A 45 -4.92 3.66 5.96
N ILE A 46 -4.50 4.48 6.91
CA ILE A 46 -3.44 5.47 6.73
C ILE A 46 -2.25 5.00 7.56
N VAL A 47 -1.13 4.75 6.91
CA VAL A 47 0.05 4.18 7.55
C VAL A 47 1.19 5.19 7.50
N LYS A 48 1.55 5.70 8.67
CA LYS A 48 2.76 6.51 8.84
C LYS A 48 3.89 5.60 9.29
N SER A 49 4.89 5.43 8.44
CA SER A 49 6.09 4.66 8.77
C SER A 49 7.27 5.00 7.88
N VAL A 50 8.47 4.86 8.41
CA VAL A 50 9.73 5.13 7.69
C VAL A 50 9.94 4.17 6.51
N THR A 51 10.77 4.57 5.54
CA THR A 51 11.21 3.71 4.44
C THR A 51 11.99 2.50 4.97
N GLY A 52 11.87 1.35 4.31
CA GLY A 52 12.56 0.12 4.73
C GLY A 52 11.88 -0.64 5.88
N SER A 53 10.74 -0.20 6.41
CA SER A 53 10.01 -0.87 7.50
C SER A 53 9.22 -2.12 7.08
N GLY A 54 9.17 -2.43 5.78
CA GLY A 54 8.40 -3.57 5.24
C GLY A 54 6.99 -3.22 4.79
N LYS A 55 6.69 -1.95 4.51
CA LYS A 55 5.37 -1.46 4.03
C LYS A 55 4.84 -2.24 2.83
N THR A 56 5.68 -2.53 1.86
CA THR A 56 5.26 -3.16 0.60
C THR A 56 4.45 -4.44 0.83
N LEU A 57 4.99 -5.41 1.56
CA LEU A 57 4.25 -6.64 1.87
C LEU A 57 3.06 -6.41 2.79
N SER A 58 3.06 -5.34 3.58
CA SER A 58 1.93 -5.03 4.46
C SER A 58 0.66 -4.68 3.71
N TYR A 59 0.75 -4.20 2.46
CA TYR A 59 -0.42 -3.98 1.60
C TYR A 59 -0.56 -5.02 0.48
N ILE A 60 0.52 -5.61 -0.02
CA ILE A 60 0.44 -6.65 -1.07
C ILE A 60 -0.27 -7.91 -0.54
N ILE A 61 -0.02 -8.31 0.69
CA ILE A 61 -0.68 -9.48 1.28
C ILE A 61 -2.20 -9.27 1.38
N PRO A 62 -2.73 -8.21 1.98
CA PRO A 62 -4.18 -7.94 1.97
C PRO A 62 -4.75 -7.73 0.57
N LEU A 63 -3.99 -7.13 -0.35
CA LEU A 63 -4.39 -6.99 -1.74
C LEU A 63 -4.67 -8.36 -2.37
N PHE A 64 -3.71 -9.28 -2.33
CA PHE A 64 -3.93 -10.62 -2.89
C PHE A 64 -5.01 -11.40 -2.16
N GLN A 65 -5.10 -11.31 -0.83
CA GLN A 65 -6.19 -11.93 -0.08
C GLN A 65 -7.55 -11.45 -0.57
N ARG A 66 -7.69 -10.13 -0.80
CA ARG A 66 -8.94 -9.55 -1.29
C ARG A 66 -9.26 -9.98 -2.72
N LEU A 67 -8.28 -9.97 -3.63
CA LEU A 67 -8.45 -10.43 -5.00
C LEU A 67 -8.82 -11.91 -5.06
N ILE A 68 -8.19 -12.74 -4.25
CA ILE A 68 -8.50 -14.17 -4.15
C ILE A 68 -9.94 -14.37 -3.65
N ASN A 69 -10.36 -13.66 -2.61
CA ASN A 69 -11.73 -13.75 -2.12
C ASN A 69 -12.74 -13.33 -3.20
N TYR A 70 -12.47 -12.19 -3.86
CA TYR A 70 -13.32 -11.70 -4.95
C TYR A 70 -13.41 -12.69 -6.11
N SER A 71 -12.30 -13.31 -6.52
CA SER A 71 -12.25 -14.27 -7.63
C SER A 71 -13.02 -15.56 -7.34
N LYS A 72 -13.15 -15.96 -6.08
CA LYS A 72 -13.97 -17.12 -5.67
C LYS A 72 -15.47 -16.88 -5.81
N GLU A 73 -15.88 -15.64 -5.60
CA GLU A 73 -17.28 -15.23 -5.66
C GLU A 73 -17.72 -14.77 -7.06
N ASN A 74 -16.76 -14.30 -7.88
CA ASN A 74 -17.02 -13.69 -9.18
C ASN A 74 -16.17 -14.37 -10.28
N PRO A 75 -16.67 -15.38 -10.96
CA PRO A 75 -15.92 -16.10 -12.01
C PRO A 75 -15.45 -15.22 -13.18
N GLU A 76 -16.13 -14.11 -13.43
CA GLU A 76 -15.83 -13.16 -14.52
C GLU A 76 -14.73 -12.14 -14.18
N TYR A 77 -14.08 -12.28 -13.03
CA TYR A 77 -13.04 -11.34 -12.55
C TYR A 77 -11.90 -11.09 -13.55
N LYS A 78 -11.68 -11.99 -14.49
CA LYS A 78 -10.56 -11.91 -15.45
C LYS A 78 -10.62 -10.69 -16.38
N ASN A 79 -11.82 -10.16 -16.60
CA ASN A 79 -12.04 -8.98 -17.46
C ASN A 79 -12.31 -7.70 -16.65
N GLN A 80 -11.81 -7.63 -15.43
CA GLN A 80 -12.08 -6.52 -14.51
C GLN A 80 -10.78 -5.98 -13.91
N THR A 81 -10.70 -4.66 -13.78
CA THR A 81 -9.62 -4.03 -13.00
C THR A 81 -10.02 -4.02 -11.52
N LEU A 82 -9.27 -4.77 -10.71
CA LEU A 82 -9.59 -5.02 -9.30
C LEU A 82 -8.69 -4.28 -8.33
N ALA A 83 -7.45 -3.97 -8.74
CA ALA A 83 -6.48 -3.28 -7.90
C ALA A 83 -5.76 -2.17 -8.65
N LEU A 84 -5.58 -1.04 -7.98
CA LEU A 84 -4.80 0.09 -8.46
C LEU A 84 -3.77 0.49 -7.42
N ILE A 85 -2.50 0.53 -7.81
CA ILE A 85 -1.38 0.99 -6.97
C ILE A 85 -0.74 2.20 -7.64
N LEU A 86 -0.76 3.35 -6.97
CA LEU A 86 -0.10 4.57 -7.43
C LEU A 86 1.20 4.81 -6.68
N LEU A 87 2.23 5.18 -7.43
CA LEU A 87 3.58 5.49 -6.94
C LEU A 87 4.12 6.76 -7.60
N PRO A 88 5.01 7.51 -6.90
CA PRO A 88 5.53 8.78 -7.43
C PRO A 88 6.50 8.61 -8.61
N ALA A 89 7.22 7.49 -8.69
CA ALA A 89 8.33 7.32 -9.60
C ALA A 89 8.30 5.96 -10.32
N ARG A 90 8.94 5.92 -11.50
CA ARG A 90 9.03 4.73 -12.35
C ARG A 90 9.77 3.60 -11.66
N GLU A 91 10.89 3.92 -11.06
CA GLU A 91 11.79 2.97 -10.39
C GLU A 91 11.07 2.26 -9.23
N LEU A 92 10.29 3.01 -8.47
CA LEU A 92 9.48 2.44 -7.38
C LEU A 92 8.35 1.56 -7.94
N SER A 93 7.72 1.98 -9.03
CA SER A 93 6.68 1.18 -9.70
C SER A 93 7.23 -0.14 -10.23
N GLU A 94 8.44 -0.15 -10.79
CA GLU A 94 9.13 -1.36 -11.24
C GLU A 94 9.53 -2.27 -10.07
N GLN A 95 9.87 -1.69 -8.92
CA GLN A 95 10.16 -2.46 -7.71
C GLN A 95 8.89 -3.16 -7.19
N ILE A 96 7.77 -2.43 -7.11
CA ILE A 96 6.48 -3.02 -6.70
C ILE A 96 6.01 -4.08 -7.70
N LEU A 97 6.24 -3.88 -9.00
CA LEU A 97 5.94 -4.90 -10.01
C LEU A 97 6.64 -6.22 -9.72
N LYS A 98 7.91 -6.21 -9.28
CA LYS A 98 8.63 -7.45 -8.94
C LYS A 98 7.94 -8.20 -7.80
N ASP A 99 7.47 -7.47 -6.78
CA ASP A 99 6.73 -8.06 -5.68
C ASP A 99 5.37 -8.62 -6.13
N ILE A 100 4.64 -7.90 -6.99
CA ILE A 100 3.39 -8.40 -7.60
C ILE A 100 3.64 -9.67 -8.42
N LEU A 101 4.72 -9.72 -9.22
CA LEU A 101 5.10 -10.89 -10.02
C LEU A 101 5.42 -12.12 -9.15
N ASN A 102 6.03 -11.91 -8.00
CA ASN A 102 6.28 -12.99 -7.04
C ASN A 102 4.98 -13.68 -6.60
N PHE A 103 3.89 -12.94 -6.45
CA PHE A 103 2.58 -13.52 -6.15
C PHE A 103 1.90 -14.08 -7.41
N VAL A 104 1.74 -13.28 -8.46
CA VAL A 104 1.02 -13.68 -9.69
C VAL A 104 1.56 -14.98 -10.28
N ASN A 105 2.89 -15.14 -10.28
CA ASN A 105 3.52 -16.33 -10.88
C ASN A 105 3.50 -17.56 -9.96
N ASN A 106 3.24 -17.44 -8.67
CA ASN A 106 3.40 -18.52 -7.70
C ASN A 106 2.11 -18.88 -6.94
N ILE A 107 0.97 -18.26 -7.26
CA ILE A 107 -0.35 -18.65 -6.76
C ILE A 107 -1.16 -19.37 -7.83
N LYS A 108 -2.11 -20.21 -7.42
CA LYS A 108 -2.97 -20.93 -8.37
C LYS A 108 -3.99 -20.05 -9.11
N TYR A 109 -4.29 -18.88 -8.59
CA TYR A 109 -5.22 -17.92 -9.18
C TYR A 109 -4.54 -17.15 -10.32
N LYS A 110 -5.24 -16.92 -11.42
CA LYS A 110 -4.70 -16.25 -12.60
C LYS A 110 -5.12 -14.79 -12.61
N PHE A 111 -4.22 -13.92 -12.12
CA PHE A 111 -4.39 -12.48 -12.19
C PHE A 111 -3.47 -11.88 -13.26
N THR A 112 -4.01 -10.96 -14.05
CA THR A 112 -3.28 -10.18 -15.03
C THR A 112 -2.83 -8.85 -14.43
N TYR A 113 -1.79 -8.25 -15.00
CA TYR A 113 -1.24 -7.00 -14.49
C TYR A 113 -0.73 -6.11 -15.62
N GLN A 114 -0.70 -4.80 -15.36
CA GLN A 114 -0.04 -3.86 -16.25
C GLN A 114 0.69 -2.77 -15.46
N LEU A 115 1.91 -2.44 -15.92
CA LEU A 115 2.72 -1.34 -15.42
C LEU A 115 2.56 -0.14 -16.35
N LEU A 116 1.99 0.96 -15.83
CA LEU A 116 1.71 2.19 -16.56
C LEU A 116 2.65 3.31 -16.06
N ILE A 117 3.80 3.44 -16.69
CA ILE A 117 4.82 4.45 -16.35
C ILE A 117 5.25 5.23 -17.61
N GLY A 118 5.69 6.46 -17.41
CA GLY A 118 6.20 7.29 -18.51
C GLY A 118 7.45 6.69 -19.18
N GLY A 119 7.83 7.24 -20.33
CA GLY A 119 9.05 6.83 -21.05
C GLY A 119 8.84 5.83 -22.18
N LYS A 120 7.64 5.26 -22.32
CA LYS A 120 7.21 4.41 -23.45
C LYS A 120 6.09 5.10 -24.21
N LYS A 121 5.85 4.70 -25.47
CA LYS A 121 4.71 5.19 -26.25
C LYS A 121 3.39 4.80 -25.57
N VAL A 122 2.47 5.72 -25.46
CA VAL A 122 1.14 5.50 -24.82
C VAL A 122 0.36 4.43 -25.58
N GLU A 123 0.51 4.42 -26.90
CA GLU A 123 -0.17 3.48 -27.80
C GLU A 123 0.15 2.02 -27.47
N ASN A 124 1.40 1.71 -27.08
CA ASN A 124 1.80 0.37 -26.68
C ASN A 124 1.09 -0.09 -25.39
N ASP A 125 0.88 0.84 -24.46
CA ASP A 125 0.16 0.51 -23.21
C ASP A 125 -1.33 0.32 -23.47
N ILE A 126 -1.91 1.12 -24.38
CA ILE A 126 -3.31 0.98 -24.81
C ILE A 126 -3.53 -0.33 -25.55
N GLU A 127 -2.65 -0.69 -26.48
CA GLU A 127 -2.73 -1.97 -27.19
C GLU A 127 -2.75 -3.17 -26.22
N LYS A 128 -1.84 -3.16 -25.25
CA LYS A 128 -1.82 -4.22 -24.22
C LYS A 128 -3.10 -4.25 -23.40
N PHE A 129 -3.59 -3.09 -22.99
CA PHE A 129 -4.81 -2.96 -22.21
C PHE A 129 -6.04 -3.49 -22.96
N ASN A 130 -6.13 -3.21 -24.26
CA ASN A 130 -7.22 -3.68 -25.12
C ASN A 130 -7.13 -5.19 -25.41
N ASN A 131 -5.92 -5.74 -25.46
CA ASN A 131 -5.73 -7.18 -25.66
C ASN A 131 -6.11 -7.99 -24.42
N GLU A 132 -5.83 -7.46 -23.23
CA GLU A 132 -6.15 -8.11 -21.97
C GLU A 132 -6.33 -7.04 -20.86
N ILE A 133 -7.54 -6.94 -20.31
CA ILE A 133 -7.82 -6.01 -19.21
C ILE A 133 -7.04 -6.47 -17.96
N PRO A 134 -6.16 -5.61 -17.41
CA PRO A 134 -5.37 -5.98 -16.24
C PRO A 134 -6.21 -5.99 -14.96
N ASN A 135 -6.09 -7.05 -14.17
CA ASN A 135 -6.68 -7.10 -12.83
C ASN A 135 -5.94 -6.16 -11.86
N ILE A 136 -4.63 -5.98 -12.07
CA ILE A 136 -3.77 -5.15 -11.23
C ILE A 136 -3.08 -4.10 -12.08
N ILE A 137 -3.33 -2.84 -11.79
CA ILE A 137 -2.63 -1.70 -12.40
C ILE A 137 -1.62 -1.15 -11.39
N ILE A 138 -0.35 -1.04 -11.80
CA ILE A 138 0.70 -0.32 -11.08
C ILE A 138 1.04 0.90 -11.93
N ALA A 139 0.93 2.12 -11.40
CA ALA A 139 1.07 3.29 -12.24
C ALA A 139 1.71 4.49 -11.53
N THR A 140 2.30 5.37 -12.36
CA THR A 140 2.51 6.78 -11.96
C THR A 140 1.27 7.59 -12.35
N PRO A 141 0.87 8.63 -11.55
CA PRO A 141 -0.38 9.35 -11.75
C PRO A 141 -0.57 9.90 -13.16
N GLY A 142 0.41 10.64 -13.69
CA GLY A 142 0.32 11.23 -15.01
C GLY A 142 0.11 10.21 -16.12
N ARG A 143 0.84 9.08 -16.10
CA ARG A 143 0.68 8.03 -17.12
C ARG A 143 -0.67 7.35 -17.09
N LEU A 144 -1.21 7.10 -15.91
CA LEU A 144 -2.55 6.55 -15.75
C LEU A 144 -3.60 7.46 -16.40
N ILE A 145 -3.51 8.77 -16.14
CA ILE A 145 -4.44 9.75 -16.71
C ILE A 145 -4.30 9.85 -18.24
N ASP A 146 -3.09 9.83 -18.78
CA ASP A 146 -2.86 9.85 -20.21
C ASP A 146 -3.58 8.70 -20.92
N ILE A 147 -3.58 7.53 -20.31
CA ILE A 147 -4.25 6.34 -20.84
C ILE A 147 -5.76 6.43 -20.59
N ASP A 148 -6.19 6.77 -19.37
CA ASP A 148 -7.60 6.89 -19.03
C ASP A 148 -8.35 7.87 -19.94
N LYS A 149 -7.74 9.02 -20.26
CA LYS A 149 -8.31 9.99 -21.19
C LYS A 149 -8.51 9.46 -22.62
N LYS A 150 -7.73 8.44 -23.02
CA LYS A 150 -7.83 7.86 -24.37
C LYS A 150 -8.80 6.67 -24.44
N ILE A 151 -8.86 5.82 -23.41
CA ILE A 151 -9.65 4.58 -23.45
C ILE A 151 -10.75 4.52 -22.39
N ASN A 152 -10.85 5.49 -21.49
CA ASN A 152 -11.82 5.55 -20.38
C ASN A 152 -11.84 4.22 -19.60
N ILE A 153 -10.81 4.00 -18.79
CA ILE A 153 -10.63 2.76 -18.02
C ILE A 153 -11.85 2.50 -17.12
N ASN A 154 -12.39 1.30 -17.17
CA ASN A 154 -13.48 0.93 -16.30
C ASN A 154 -12.95 0.45 -14.92
N PHE A 155 -13.16 1.27 -13.88
CA PHE A 155 -12.82 0.97 -12.49
C PHE A 155 -14.00 0.48 -11.65
N HIS A 156 -15.15 0.17 -12.26
CA HIS A 156 -16.39 -0.17 -11.53
C HIS A 156 -16.16 -1.24 -10.45
N ASP A 157 -15.38 -2.27 -10.76
CA ASP A 157 -15.16 -3.44 -9.90
C ASP A 157 -13.90 -3.31 -9.02
N LEU A 158 -13.30 -2.13 -8.95
CA LEU A 158 -12.07 -1.89 -8.18
C LEU A 158 -12.28 -2.22 -6.70
N GLN A 159 -11.55 -3.20 -6.21
CA GLN A 159 -11.64 -3.70 -4.86
C GLN A 159 -10.69 -2.99 -3.90
N ILE A 160 -9.52 -2.58 -4.40
CA ILE A 160 -8.48 -2.00 -3.57
C ILE A 160 -7.70 -0.92 -4.31
N PHE A 161 -7.45 0.18 -3.63
CA PHE A 161 -6.63 1.29 -4.09
C PHE A 161 -5.50 1.56 -3.09
N ILE A 162 -4.27 1.59 -3.57
CA ILE A 162 -3.07 1.89 -2.78
C ILE A 162 -2.42 3.16 -3.29
N LEU A 163 -2.16 4.09 -2.39
CA LEU A 163 -1.36 5.27 -2.63
C LEU A 163 -0.08 5.14 -1.79
N ASP A 164 1.03 4.76 -2.41
CA ASP A 164 2.30 4.57 -1.71
C ASP A 164 3.23 5.77 -1.94
N GLU A 165 3.95 6.16 -0.88
CA GLU A 165 4.76 7.38 -0.83
C GLU A 165 3.96 8.66 -1.18
N ALA A 166 2.78 8.79 -0.55
CA ALA A 166 1.83 9.87 -0.84
C ALA A 166 2.43 11.27 -0.65
N ASP A 167 3.24 11.48 0.38
CA ASP A 167 3.97 12.72 0.62
C ASP A 167 4.86 13.09 -0.57
N LYS A 168 5.63 12.14 -1.09
CA LYS A 168 6.48 12.40 -2.27
C LYS A 168 5.67 12.72 -3.52
N MET A 169 4.52 12.06 -3.73
CA MET A 169 3.65 12.40 -4.87
C MET A 169 3.16 13.85 -4.78
N LEU A 170 2.78 14.30 -3.60
CA LEU A 170 2.33 15.68 -3.40
C LEU A 170 3.48 16.69 -3.52
N ASP A 171 4.67 16.36 -3.01
CA ASP A 171 5.88 17.18 -3.19
C ASP A 171 6.27 17.32 -4.67
N MET A 172 5.96 16.34 -5.51
CA MET A 172 6.13 16.37 -6.96
C MET A 172 5.00 17.08 -7.71
N GLY A 173 3.95 17.55 -7.01
CA GLY A 173 2.85 18.31 -7.58
C GLY A 173 1.71 17.48 -8.18
N PHE A 174 1.59 16.19 -7.86
CA PHE A 174 0.55 15.30 -8.40
C PHE A 174 -0.82 15.42 -7.70
N GLU A 175 -1.09 16.50 -6.97
CA GLU A 175 -2.36 16.68 -6.25
C GLU A 175 -3.59 16.67 -7.18
N VAL A 176 -3.47 17.33 -8.33
CA VAL A 176 -4.55 17.41 -9.33
C VAL A 176 -4.82 16.05 -9.95
N GLU A 177 -3.76 15.33 -10.30
CA GLU A 177 -3.83 13.99 -10.89
C GLU A 177 -4.45 12.99 -9.92
N ILE A 178 -4.03 13.00 -8.66
CA ILE A 178 -4.60 12.12 -7.63
C ILE A 178 -6.08 12.44 -7.43
N SER A 179 -6.46 13.72 -7.37
CA SER A 179 -7.86 14.14 -7.24
C SER A 179 -8.72 13.69 -8.43
N TYR A 180 -8.18 13.78 -9.63
CA TYR A 180 -8.85 13.25 -10.84
C TYR A 180 -9.07 11.73 -10.72
N ILE A 181 -8.03 10.96 -10.37
CA ILE A 181 -8.13 9.51 -10.23
C ILE A 181 -9.15 9.14 -9.15
N LEU A 182 -9.12 9.81 -7.99
CA LEU A 182 -10.08 9.58 -6.91
C LEU A 182 -11.54 9.84 -7.34
N SER A 183 -11.77 10.77 -8.27
CA SER A 183 -13.10 11.03 -8.82
C SER A 183 -13.62 9.93 -9.75
N LYS A 184 -12.71 9.14 -10.35
CA LYS A 184 -13.02 8.07 -11.31
C LYS A 184 -13.25 6.71 -10.67
N ILE A 185 -12.66 6.45 -9.55
CA ILE A 185 -12.70 5.12 -8.89
C ILE A 185 -13.90 5.03 -7.92
N PRO A 186 -14.53 3.83 -7.79
CA PRO A 186 -15.74 3.66 -6.98
C PRO A 186 -15.47 3.92 -5.50
N LYS A 187 -16.48 4.46 -4.79
CA LYS A 187 -16.37 4.75 -3.36
C LYS A 187 -16.33 3.50 -2.48
N GLN A 188 -16.81 2.36 -2.96
CA GLN A 188 -16.94 1.13 -2.17
C GLN A 188 -15.68 0.24 -2.15
N ARG A 189 -14.57 0.73 -2.64
CA ARG A 189 -13.26 0.09 -2.55
C ARG A 189 -12.66 0.18 -1.15
N ARG A 190 -11.56 -0.55 -0.92
CA ARG A 190 -10.67 -0.34 0.23
C ARG A 190 -9.49 0.53 -0.17
N ASN A 191 -9.06 1.39 0.74
CA ASN A 191 -7.97 2.33 0.49
C ASN A 191 -6.83 2.10 1.48
N GLY A 192 -5.61 2.08 0.96
CA GLY A 192 -4.39 2.13 1.76
C GLY A 192 -3.54 3.33 1.35
N LEU A 193 -3.30 4.25 2.28
CA LEU A 193 -2.40 5.37 2.08
C LEU A 193 -1.14 5.15 2.92
N PHE A 194 -0.01 5.13 2.27
CA PHE A 194 1.30 4.91 2.89
C PHE A 194 2.16 6.15 2.68
N SER A 195 2.68 6.70 3.78
CA SER A 195 3.46 7.93 3.76
C SER A 195 4.48 7.94 4.90
N ALA A 196 5.60 8.64 4.72
CA ALA A 196 6.53 8.89 5.81
C ALA A 196 6.04 10.06 6.67
N THR A 197 5.34 11.01 6.06
CA THR A 197 4.80 12.21 6.72
C THR A 197 3.31 12.37 6.40
N VAL A 198 2.56 12.98 7.33
CA VAL A 198 1.15 13.35 7.10
C VAL A 198 1.05 14.87 7.18
N THR A 199 1.16 15.49 6.02
CA THR A 199 1.02 16.94 5.83
C THR A 199 -0.43 17.33 5.60
N SER A 200 -0.75 18.64 5.64
CA SER A 200 -2.09 19.14 5.30
C SER A 200 -2.56 18.70 3.90
N ASN A 201 -1.66 18.62 2.93
CA ASN A 201 -1.97 18.18 1.58
C ASN A 201 -2.33 16.68 1.55
N VAL A 202 -1.61 15.84 2.32
CA VAL A 202 -1.97 14.44 2.51
C VAL A 202 -3.35 14.30 3.16
N GLU A 203 -3.67 15.14 4.16
CA GLU A 203 -5.00 15.17 4.79
C GLU A 203 -6.11 15.51 3.80
N ASN A 204 -5.88 16.41 2.84
CA ASN A 204 -6.86 16.72 1.80
C ASN A 204 -7.18 15.50 0.92
N ILE A 205 -6.16 14.74 0.53
CA ILE A 205 -6.33 13.49 -0.21
C ILE A 205 -7.12 12.45 0.60
N ILE A 206 -6.83 12.32 1.89
CA ILE A 206 -7.56 11.42 2.79
C ILE A 206 -9.04 11.78 2.81
N LYS A 207 -9.37 13.06 3.00
CA LYS A 207 -10.77 13.56 3.03
C LYS A 207 -11.50 13.31 1.71
N ALA A 208 -10.82 13.48 0.58
CA ALA A 208 -11.42 13.29 -0.74
C ALA A 208 -11.66 11.81 -1.08
N GLY A 209 -10.78 10.92 -0.62
CA GLY A 209 -10.71 9.54 -1.13
C GLY A 209 -11.06 8.43 -0.16
N MET A 210 -11.03 8.65 1.16
CA MET A 210 -11.13 7.59 2.17
C MET A 210 -12.40 7.74 3.03
N ARG A 211 -12.86 6.63 3.60
CA ARG A 211 -14.06 6.58 4.46
C ARG A 211 -13.70 6.06 5.83
N ASN A 212 -13.88 6.91 6.85
CA ASN A 212 -13.59 6.59 8.24
C ASN A 212 -12.27 5.83 8.43
N PRO A 213 -11.17 6.31 7.81
CA PRO A 213 -9.92 5.56 7.84
C PRO A 213 -9.37 5.49 9.26
N ILE A 214 -8.63 4.42 9.52
CA ILE A 214 -7.83 4.31 10.73
C ILE A 214 -6.40 4.78 10.44
N PHE A 215 -5.88 5.57 11.35
CA PHE A 215 -4.49 6.03 11.32
C PHE A 215 -3.61 5.09 12.13
N ILE A 216 -2.58 4.56 11.50
CA ILE A 216 -1.61 3.65 12.10
C ILE A 216 -0.27 4.37 12.15
N ASP A 217 0.16 4.73 13.35
CA ASP A 217 1.49 5.28 13.61
C ASP A 217 2.38 4.18 14.20
N ILE A 218 3.46 3.86 13.49
CA ILE A 218 4.42 2.86 13.94
C ILE A 218 5.60 3.55 14.61
N ILE A 219 5.71 3.33 15.90
CA ILE A 219 6.74 3.93 16.76
C ILE A 219 7.96 3.00 16.76
N ILE A 220 9.05 3.43 16.16
CA ILE A 220 10.35 2.74 16.21
C ILE A 220 11.21 3.48 17.23
N GLN A 221 11.39 2.88 18.42
CA GLN A 221 12.02 3.52 19.57
C GLN A 221 13.55 3.64 19.51
N ASN A 222 14.22 2.85 18.69
CA ASN A 222 15.68 2.92 18.51
C ASN A 222 16.04 2.50 17.09
N ASN A 223 16.97 3.20 16.45
CA ASN A 223 17.50 2.89 15.11
C ASN A 223 18.29 1.55 15.02
N LYS A 224 18.00 0.58 15.88
CA LYS A 224 18.58 -0.76 15.80
C LYS A 224 17.70 -1.62 14.89
N THR A 225 18.31 -2.28 13.93
CA THR A 225 17.65 -3.20 12.98
C THR A 225 16.74 -4.24 13.65
N ASN A 226 17.04 -4.65 14.87
CA ASN A 226 16.23 -5.60 15.64
C ASN A 226 14.89 -5.02 16.15
N ASP A 227 14.72 -3.70 16.16
CA ASP A 227 13.49 -3.05 16.65
C ASP A 227 12.38 -2.96 15.58
N ILE A 228 12.68 -3.36 14.35
CA ILE A 228 11.71 -3.40 13.24
C ILE A 228 10.83 -4.64 13.30
N PHE A 229 11.32 -5.76 13.86
CA PHE A 229 10.63 -7.04 13.88
C PHE A 229 9.75 -7.23 15.12
N ILE A 230 8.70 -8.02 14.98
CA ILE A 230 7.85 -8.46 16.09
C ILE A 230 8.42 -9.75 16.71
N ASN A 231 8.31 -9.88 18.02
CA ASN A 231 8.64 -11.14 18.69
C ASN A 231 7.44 -12.10 18.72
N GLU A 232 7.68 -13.40 18.93
CA GLU A 232 6.61 -14.41 18.93
C GLU A 232 5.58 -14.22 20.04
N ASN A 233 5.98 -13.68 21.18
CA ASN A 233 5.09 -13.43 22.30
C ASN A 233 4.09 -12.31 21.96
N ASP A 234 4.54 -11.25 21.27
CA ASP A 234 3.66 -10.18 20.84
C ASP A 234 2.74 -10.62 19.69
N LEU A 235 3.23 -11.52 18.82
CA LEU A 235 2.40 -12.10 17.74
C LEU A 235 1.18 -12.85 18.29
N LYS A 236 1.30 -13.50 19.47
CA LYS A 236 0.21 -14.23 20.10
C LYS A 236 -0.79 -13.34 20.85
N LYS A 237 -0.43 -12.11 21.17
CA LYS A 237 -1.31 -11.16 21.85
C LYS A 237 -2.40 -10.61 20.92
N PRO A 238 -3.57 -10.19 21.44
CA PRO A 238 -4.52 -9.45 20.65
C PRO A 238 -3.96 -8.08 20.25
N ILE A 239 -4.35 -7.60 19.07
CA ILE A 239 -4.02 -6.24 18.63
C ILE A 239 -5.07 -5.29 19.22
N ASN A 240 -4.65 -4.44 20.13
CA ASN A 240 -5.44 -3.39 20.76
C ASN A 240 -5.26 -2.06 20.01
N LYS A 241 -5.95 -1.00 20.45
CA LYS A 241 -5.81 0.34 19.85
C LYS A 241 -4.43 0.97 20.07
N GLU A 242 -3.74 0.59 21.13
CA GLU A 242 -2.40 1.07 21.47
C GLU A 242 -1.55 -0.09 21.99
N GLY A 243 -0.30 -0.16 21.54
CA GLY A 243 0.71 -1.12 21.96
C GLY A 243 2.06 -0.44 22.14
N SER A 244 3.06 -1.18 22.60
CA SER A 244 4.39 -0.65 22.90
C SER A 244 5.10 -0.02 21.68
N PHE A 245 4.69 -0.34 20.47
CA PHE A 245 5.34 0.10 19.22
C PHE A 245 4.36 0.62 18.16
N TYR A 246 3.09 0.78 18.48
CA TYR A 246 2.09 1.29 17.54
C TYR A 246 0.95 2.01 18.25
N LYS A 247 0.30 2.89 17.50
CA LYS A 247 -0.95 3.53 17.89
C LYS A 247 -1.94 3.46 16.73
N ILE A 248 -3.16 2.98 17.01
CA ILE A 248 -4.25 2.91 16.04
C ILE A 248 -5.31 3.91 16.48
N ILE A 249 -5.55 4.94 15.67
CA ILE A 249 -6.47 6.03 16.00
C ILE A 249 -7.51 6.14 14.88
N PRO A 250 -8.81 6.24 15.18
CA PRO A 250 -9.79 6.66 14.20
C PRO A 250 -9.39 8.04 13.66
N PHE A 251 -9.28 8.17 12.33
CA PHE A 251 -9.00 9.46 11.71
C PHE A 251 -10.30 10.24 11.57
N ASN A 252 -10.47 11.28 12.39
CA ASN A 252 -11.66 12.12 12.31
C ASN A 252 -11.49 13.17 11.21
N ILE A 253 -12.22 13.01 10.10
CA ILE A 253 -12.20 13.90 8.96
C ILE A 253 -12.75 15.29 9.30
N GLU A 254 -13.66 15.41 10.28
CA GLU A 254 -14.32 16.66 10.66
C GLU A 254 -13.49 17.49 11.66
N ASN A 255 -12.72 16.85 12.52
CA ASN A 255 -11.92 17.50 13.55
C ASN A 255 -10.42 17.47 13.22
N ASN A 256 -9.98 18.36 12.35
CA ASN A 256 -8.63 18.52 11.83
C ASN A 256 -7.57 18.93 12.87
N LYS A 257 -7.45 18.19 13.94
CA LYS A 257 -6.26 18.28 14.79
C LYS A 257 -5.79 16.86 15.06
N ILE A 258 -4.91 16.33 14.19
CA ILE A 258 -3.85 15.47 14.72
C ILE A 258 -3.20 16.39 15.75
N ASN A 259 -3.46 16.12 17.04
CA ASN A 259 -2.86 16.89 18.11
C ASN A 259 -1.35 16.91 17.82
N ASN A 260 -0.81 18.11 17.61
CA ASN A 260 0.61 18.40 17.39
C ASN A 260 1.53 17.95 18.55
N SER A 261 1.03 17.18 19.50
CA SER A 261 1.78 16.58 20.60
C SER A 261 2.68 15.41 20.20
N ILE A 262 2.77 15.07 18.90
CA ILE A 262 3.66 14.01 18.38
C ILE A 262 4.60 14.61 17.32
N GLN A 263 5.07 15.84 17.53
CA GLN A 263 6.17 16.42 16.78
C GLN A 263 7.35 16.70 17.70
N GLU A 264 8.03 15.65 18.11
CA GLU A 264 9.47 15.74 18.35
C GLU A 264 10.11 14.61 17.58
N LEU A 265 10.56 14.93 16.35
CA LEU A 265 11.57 14.12 15.67
C LEU A 265 12.76 14.00 16.64
N PRO A 266 13.26 12.81 16.92
CA PRO A 266 14.48 12.68 17.73
C PRO A 266 15.57 13.51 17.05
N GLN A 267 16.18 14.45 17.78
CA GLN A 267 17.24 15.34 17.30
C GLN A 267 18.41 14.62 16.59
N GLY A 268 18.51 13.29 16.72
CA GLY A 268 19.51 12.45 16.08
C GLY A 268 19.33 12.23 14.57
N LEU A 269 18.15 12.40 14.00
CA LEU A 269 17.94 12.17 12.56
C LEU A 269 18.53 13.30 11.71
N TYR A 270 18.57 14.51 12.21
CA TYR A 270 19.17 15.66 11.52
C TYR A 270 20.69 15.55 11.40
N GLN A 271 21.36 14.92 12.35
CA GLN A 271 22.81 14.73 12.30
C GLN A 271 23.24 13.66 11.28
N TYR A 272 22.40 12.65 11.02
CA TYR A 272 22.72 11.59 10.05
C TYR A 272 22.66 12.06 8.59
N TYR A 273 21.74 12.97 8.26
CA TYR A 273 21.63 13.55 6.91
C TYR A 273 22.75 14.53 6.57
N LEU A 274 23.31 15.22 7.56
CA LEU A 274 24.44 16.16 7.36
C LEU A 274 25.78 15.44 7.17
N THR A 275 25.96 14.26 7.75
CA THR A 275 27.23 13.51 7.68
C THR A 275 27.40 12.79 6.31
N VAL A 276 26.32 12.41 5.66
CA VAL A 276 26.34 11.74 4.33
C VAL A 276 26.60 12.72 3.18
N LYS A 277 26.34 14.02 3.34
CA LYS A 277 26.61 15.03 2.33
C LYS A 277 28.07 15.47 2.20
N ASN A 278 28.92 15.07 3.12
CA ASN A 278 30.34 15.44 3.16
C ASN A 278 31.33 14.32 2.76
N ILE A 279 30.84 13.20 2.22
CA ILE A 279 31.71 12.17 1.62
C ILE A 279 31.67 12.38 0.11
N LYS A 280 32.64 13.15 -0.38
CA LYS A 280 33.05 13.18 -1.78
C LYS A 280 33.94 11.98 -2.08
#